data_17acc77c80f4b8ae305571c2f70e7ba8
#
_entry.id   17acc77c80f4b8ae305571c2f70e7ba8
#
_cell.length_a   1.000
_cell.length_b   1.000
_cell.length_c   1.000
_cell.angle_alpha   90.00
_cell.angle_beta   90.00
_cell.angle_gamma   90.00
#
_symmetry.space_group_name_H-M   'P 1'
#
loop_
_entity.id
_entity.type
_entity.pdbx_description
1 polymer ?
#
loop_
_entity_poly.entity_id
_entity_poly.type
_entity_poly.pdbx_seq_one_letter_code
_entity_poly.pdbx_strand_id
1 'polypeptide(L)'
;MDVGYNHTYNLDSPLPKTVPYYYYREWEDGTISNGSDCGNETASEREMFRRFMVHSVCYWAKEYHIDGFRFDLMALHDTETMNAIRTALNRMPRGEEILVYGEPWKAAASAMQEGYFPSDKQNIGKLMDGISMFCDDTRDSIKGSVFIAAEGGYVNGKERLSAGILSAT
;
A
#
# COMPACT_ATOMS: atom_id res chain seq x y z
N MET A 1 -7.68 -8.66 7.18
CA MET A 1 -6.28 -9.10 7.45
C MET A 1 -5.34 -7.94 7.12
N ASP A 2 -4.36 -7.67 7.99
CA ASP A 2 -3.30 -6.69 7.70
C ASP A 2 -2.14 -7.41 7.01
N VAL A 3 -1.64 -6.84 5.90
CA VAL A 3 -0.58 -7.45 5.07
C VAL A 3 0.54 -6.46 4.80
N GLY A 4 1.79 -6.91 5.00
CA GLY A 4 3.01 -6.13 4.79
C GLY A 4 3.90 -6.81 3.75
N TYR A 5 3.60 -6.60 2.47
CA TYR A 5 4.45 -7.08 1.38
C TYR A 5 5.56 -6.09 1.00
N ASN A 6 5.53 -4.89 1.55
CA ASN A 6 6.36 -3.75 1.12
C ASN A 6 7.83 -3.88 1.52
N HIS A 7 8.18 -4.69 2.52
CA HIS A 7 9.55 -4.90 2.97
C HIS A 7 9.73 -6.25 3.68
N THR A 8 10.98 -6.61 4.00
CA THR A 8 11.34 -7.81 4.78
C THR A 8 12.25 -7.50 5.96
N TYR A 9 12.31 -6.24 6.41
CA TYR A 9 13.19 -5.75 7.47
C TYR A 9 14.69 -5.85 7.11
N ASN A 10 15.19 -7.02 6.73
CA ASN A 10 16.56 -7.23 6.29
C ASN A 10 16.61 -8.15 5.05
N LEU A 11 17.81 -8.28 4.46
CA LEU A 11 18.02 -9.08 3.26
C LEU A 11 18.28 -10.57 3.54
N ASP A 12 18.13 -11.03 4.78
CA ASP A 12 18.28 -12.46 5.14
C ASP A 12 16.98 -13.25 4.93
N SER A 13 16.13 -12.80 4.04
CA SER A 13 14.91 -13.48 3.64
C SER A 13 15.19 -14.55 2.55
N PRO A 14 14.26 -15.48 2.28
CA PRO A 14 14.40 -16.42 1.17
C PRO A 14 14.46 -15.74 -0.21
N LEU A 15 13.89 -14.55 -0.36
CA LEU A 15 13.76 -13.86 -1.64
C LEU A 15 15.11 -13.60 -2.32
N PRO A 16 16.07 -12.88 -1.70
CA PRO A 16 17.36 -12.62 -2.34
C PRO A 16 18.25 -13.88 -2.42
N LYS A 17 17.98 -14.89 -1.57
CA LYS A 17 18.68 -16.19 -1.65
C LYS A 17 18.22 -17.02 -2.85
N THR A 18 16.98 -16.82 -3.30
CA THR A 18 16.42 -17.52 -4.47
C THR A 18 16.88 -16.86 -5.77
N VAL A 19 16.69 -15.55 -5.90
CA VAL A 19 17.17 -14.78 -7.05
C VAL A 19 17.76 -13.46 -6.56
N PRO A 20 19.09 -13.33 -6.45
CA PRO A 20 19.75 -12.11 -6.03
C PRO A 20 19.34 -10.92 -6.91
N TYR A 21 19.23 -9.74 -6.32
CA TYR A 21 18.95 -8.44 -6.97
C TYR A 21 17.59 -8.35 -7.69
N TYR A 22 16.73 -9.32 -7.56
CA TYR A 22 15.45 -9.32 -8.29
C TYR A 22 14.28 -8.78 -7.46
N TYR A 23 14.18 -9.11 -6.19
CA TYR A 23 12.97 -8.89 -5.40
C TYR A 23 12.93 -7.55 -4.66
N TYR A 24 14.07 -6.85 -4.60
CA TYR A 24 14.18 -5.56 -3.94
C TYR A 24 14.53 -4.46 -4.93
N ARG A 25 14.12 -3.25 -4.63
CA ARG A 25 14.49 -2.07 -5.40
C ARG A 25 15.88 -1.61 -4.99
N GLU A 26 16.64 -1.18 -5.97
CA GLU A 26 17.98 -0.63 -5.81
C GLU A 26 18.06 0.71 -6.53
N TRP A 27 18.79 1.64 -5.96
CA TRP A 27 19.17 2.86 -6.62
C TRP A 27 20.22 2.58 -7.73
N GLU A 28 20.46 3.56 -8.60
CA GLU A 28 21.42 3.42 -9.71
C GLU A 28 22.86 3.10 -9.23
N ASP A 29 23.21 3.50 -8.01
CA ASP A 29 24.49 3.20 -7.38
C ASP A 29 24.57 1.79 -6.76
N GLY A 30 23.51 0.99 -6.87
CA GLY A 30 23.41 -0.36 -6.33
C GLY A 30 23.03 -0.42 -4.84
N THR A 31 22.75 0.71 -4.20
CA THR A 31 22.27 0.71 -2.82
C THR A 31 20.80 0.28 -2.74
N ILE A 32 20.46 -0.50 -1.73
CA ILE A 32 19.08 -0.94 -1.50
C ILE A 32 18.20 0.26 -1.16
N SER A 33 17.09 0.39 -1.86
CA SER A 33 16.07 1.38 -1.57
C SER A 33 15.32 1.04 -0.28
N ASN A 34 14.96 2.05 0.51
CA ASN A 34 14.32 1.90 1.80
C ASN A 34 13.08 2.79 1.94
N GLY A 35 12.19 2.74 0.96
CA GLY A 35 10.95 3.52 0.97
C GLY A 35 10.02 3.19 2.14
N SER A 36 10.21 2.03 2.76
CA SER A 36 9.49 1.61 3.97
C SER A 36 10.02 2.23 5.27
N ASP A 37 11.24 2.77 5.26
CA ASP A 37 12.02 3.17 6.46
C ASP A 37 12.23 2.02 7.46
N CYS A 38 12.09 0.77 6.98
CA CYS A 38 12.25 -0.46 7.76
C CYS A 38 13.38 -1.36 7.25
N GLY A 39 14.34 -0.79 6.52
CA GLY A 39 15.56 -1.47 6.07
C GLY A 39 15.62 -1.82 4.58
N ASN A 40 14.52 -2.00 3.91
CA ASN A 40 14.45 -2.23 2.47
C ASN A 40 13.05 -1.97 1.91
N GLU A 41 12.89 -2.14 0.60
CA GLU A 41 11.58 -2.22 -0.04
C GLU A 41 11.58 -3.26 -1.16
N THR A 42 10.45 -3.93 -1.31
CA THR A 42 10.25 -4.94 -2.34
C THR A 42 9.81 -4.30 -3.66
N ALA A 43 10.14 -4.95 -4.77
CA ALA A 43 9.84 -4.50 -6.13
C ALA A 43 8.55 -5.16 -6.64
N SER A 44 7.38 -4.60 -6.30
CA SER A 44 6.08 -5.15 -6.69
C SER A 44 5.84 -5.14 -8.19
N GLU A 45 6.47 -4.22 -8.93
CA GLU A 45 6.43 -4.13 -10.37
C GLU A 45 7.10 -5.30 -11.09
N ARG A 46 7.93 -6.07 -10.40
CA ARG A 46 8.59 -7.26 -10.97
C ARG A 46 7.67 -8.46 -10.96
N GLU A 47 7.58 -9.13 -12.12
CA GLU A 47 6.61 -10.18 -12.42
C GLU A 47 6.47 -11.25 -11.31
N MET A 48 7.58 -11.80 -10.84
CA MET A 48 7.54 -12.90 -9.86
C MET A 48 7.11 -12.42 -8.48
N PHE A 49 7.42 -11.18 -8.10
CA PHE A 49 6.94 -10.64 -6.83
C PHE A 49 5.45 -10.26 -6.90
N ARG A 50 5.01 -9.68 -8.01
CA ARG A 50 3.58 -9.47 -8.30
C ARG A 50 2.79 -10.78 -8.20
N ARG A 51 3.28 -11.85 -8.85
CA ARG A 51 2.68 -13.19 -8.75
C ARG A 51 2.62 -13.70 -7.31
N PHE A 52 3.69 -13.54 -6.57
CA PHE A 52 3.72 -13.91 -5.15
C PHE A 52 2.62 -13.19 -4.37
N MET A 53 2.50 -11.88 -4.51
CA MET A 53 1.46 -11.09 -3.84
C MET A 53 0.05 -11.56 -4.22
N VAL A 54 -0.22 -11.70 -5.52
CA VAL A 54 -1.54 -12.16 -6.02
C VAL A 54 -1.87 -13.55 -5.48
N HIS A 55 -0.95 -14.50 -5.57
CA HIS A 55 -1.19 -15.86 -5.09
C HIS A 55 -1.38 -15.89 -3.56
N SER A 56 -0.60 -15.13 -2.82
CA SER A 56 -0.70 -15.06 -1.36
C SER A 56 -2.06 -14.51 -0.93
N VAL A 57 -2.51 -13.39 -1.51
CA VAL A 57 -3.81 -12.80 -1.20
C VAL A 57 -4.97 -13.76 -1.55
N CYS A 58 -4.93 -14.37 -2.73
CA CYS A 58 -5.93 -15.36 -3.13
C CYS A 58 -5.93 -16.61 -2.23
N TYR A 59 -4.76 -17.05 -1.78
CA TYR A 59 -4.64 -18.17 -0.85
C TYR A 59 -5.31 -17.85 0.50
N TRP A 60 -5.02 -16.71 1.08
CA TRP A 60 -5.64 -16.30 2.35
C TRP A 60 -7.15 -16.12 2.23
N ALA A 61 -7.62 -15.53 1.14
CA ALA A 61 -9.05 -15.37 0.88
C ALA A 61 -9.74 -16.73 0.76
N LYS A 62 -9.13 -17.68 0.01
CA LYS A 62 -9.74 -18.97 -0.30
C LYS A 62 -9.68 -19.95 0.88
N GLU A 63 -8.50 -20.13 1.48
CA GLU A 63 -8.27 -21.18 2.47
C GLU A 63 -8.66 -20.75 3.88
N TYR A 64 -8.59 -19.44 4.17
CA TYR A 64 -8.90 -18.90 5.50
C TYR A 64 -10.15 -18.00 5.51
N HIS A 65 -10.83 -17.87 4.37
CA HIS A 65 -12.05 -17.07 4.24
C HIS A 65 -11.88 -15.62 4.70
N ILE A 66 -10.75 -15.00 4.35
CA ILE A 66 -10.49 -13.60 4.68
C ILE A 66 -11.35 -12.70 3.80
N ASP A 67 -12.17 -11.84 4.42
CA ASP A 67 -13.12 -10.95 3.75
C ASP A 67 -12.53 -9.57 3.43
N GLY A 68 -11.26 -9.32 3.75
CA GLY A 68 -10.62 -8.05 3.43
C GLY A 68 -9.14 -7.98 3.78
N PHE A 69 -8.43 -7.16 3.02
CA PHE A 69 -6.98 -6.95 3.14
C PHE A 69 -6.68 -5.46 3.27
N ARG A 70 -5.94 -5.10 4.33
CA ARG A 70 -5.35 -3.79 4.51
C ARG A 70 -3.87 -3.87 4.16
N PHE A 71 -3.45 -3.12 3.16
CA PHE A 71 -2.06 -3.08 2.71
C PHE A 71 -1.29 -1.99 3.45
N ASP A 72 -0.31 -2.41 4.23
CA ASP A 72 0.65 -1.53 4.86
C ASP A 72 1.48 -0.80 3.80
N LEU A 73 1.69 0.53 3.95
CA LEU A 73 2.42 1.36 2.98
C LEU A 73 2.05 1.01 1.52
N MET A 74 0.75 0.98 1.20
CA MET A 74 0.27 0.56 -0.13
C MET A 74 0.91 1.36 -1.27
N ALA A 75 1.31 2.61 -1.03
CA ALA A 75 2.01 3.43 -2.02
C ALA A 75 3.41 2.91 -2.41
N LEU A 76 3.96 1.93 -1.69
CA LEU A 76 5.16 1.20 -2.13
C LEU A 76 4.85 0.11 -3.16
N HIS A 77 3.58 -0.25 -3.35
CA HIS A 77 3.15 -1.15 -4.42
C HIS A 77 2.70 -0.34 -5.63
N ASP A 78 3.08 -0.80 -6.81
CA ASP A 78 2.65 -0.18 -8.06
C ASP A 78 1.16 -0.45 -8.33
N THR A 79 0.52 0.46 -9.08
CA THR A 79 -0.91 0.39 -9.39
C THR A 79 -1.29 -0.85 -10.20
N GLU A 80 -0.40 -1.35 -11.07
CA GLU A 80 -0.65 -2.56 -11.85
C GLU A 80 -0.73 -3.80 -10.96
N THR A 81 0.14 -3.89 -9.95
CA THR A 81 0.14 -4.99 -8.97
C THR A 81 -1.14 -4.97 -8.14
N MET A 82 -1.55 -3.80 -7.64
CA MET A 82 -2.81 -3.69 -6.90
C MET A 82 -4.02 -4.04 -7.77
N ASN A 83 -4.04 -3.61 -9.02
CA ASN A 83 -5.07 -3.97 -10.00
C ASN A 83 -5.07 -5.47 -10.32
N ALA A 84 -3.90 -6.10 -10.42
CA ALA A 84 -3.79 -7.55 -10.62
C ALA A 84 -4.36 -8.34 -9.43
N ILE A 85 -4.13 -7.88 -8.20
CA ILE A 85 -4.72 -8.46 -6.98
C ILE A 85 -6.26 -8.33 -7.04
N ARG A 86 -6.79 -7.12 -7.30
CA ARG A 86 -8.24 -6.91 -7.38
C ARG A 86 -8.88 -7.78 -8.48
N THR A 87 -8.23 -7.85 -9.64
CA THR A 87 -8.69 -8.69 -10.76
C THR A 87 -8.72 -10.16 -10.39
N ALA A 88 -7.73 -10.66 -9.68
CA ALA A 88 -7.67 -12.06 -9.27
C ALA A 88 -8.75 -12.38 -8.22
N LEU A 89 -8.95 -11.49 -7.25
CA LEU A 89 -10.01 -11.64 -6.26
C LEU A 89 -11.39 -11.64 -6.91
N ASN A 90 -11.67 -10.74 -7.85
CA ASN A 90 -12.97 -10.66 -8.55
C ASN A 90 -13.36 -11.96 -9.30
N ARG A 91 -12.38 -12.80 -9.63
CA ARG A 91 -12.61 -14.10 -10.26
C ARG A 91 -13.00 -15.20 -9.26
N MET A 92 -12.90 -14.94 -7.97
CA MET A 92 -13.26 -15.89 -6.93
C MET A 92 -14.76 -15.78 -6.60
N PRO A 93 -15.41 -16.85 -6.09
CA PRO A 93 -16.76 -16.75 -5.58
C PRO A 93 -16.87 -15.66 -4.50
N ARG A 94 -17.81 -14.73 -4.65
CA ARG A 94 -17.97 -13.55 -3.79
C ARG A 94 -16.73 -12.63 -3.70
N GLY A 95 -15.81 -12.73 -4.67
CA GLY A 95 -14.55 -12.00 -4.65
C GLY A 95 -14.73 -10.49 -4.71
N GLU A 96 -15.79 -9.99 -5.33
CA GLU A 96 -16.12 -8.57 -5.40
C GLU A 96 -16.47 -7.97 -4.02
N GLU A 97 -16.92 -8.80 -3.08
CA GLU A 97 -17.26 -8.40 -1.71
C GLU A 97 -16.01 -8.29 -0.81
N ILE A 98 -14.87 -8.86 -1.24
CA ILE A 98 -13.61 -8.81 -0.48
C ILE A 98 -13.07 -7.39 -0.51
N LEU A 99 -12.88 -6.80 0.67
CA LEU A 99 -12.34 -5.45 0.81
C LEU A 99 -10.85 -5.42 0.47
N VAL A 100 -10.44 -4.44 -0.34
CA VAL A 100 -9.03 -4.15 -0.63
C VAL A 100 -8.79 -2.68 -0.37
N TYR A 101 -7.93 -2.36 0.59
CA TYR A 101 -7.61 -0.98 0.92
C TYR A 101 -6.22 -0.89 1.54
N GLY A 102 -5.67 0.31 1.63
CA GLY A 102 -4.35 0.48 2.22
C GLY A 102 -3.94 1.91 2.46
N GLU A 103 -2.70 2.06 2.92
CA GLU A 103 -2.10 3.35 3.22
C GLU A 103 -1.55 4.00 1.95
N PRO A 104 -2.08 5.18 1.53
CA PRO A 104 -1.65 5.82 0.29
C PRO A 104 -0.38 6.67 0.46
N TRP A 105 0.55 6.24 1.29
CA TRP A 105 1.82 6.91 1.56
C TRP A 105 2.99 5.94 1.65
N LYS A 106 4.20 6.50 1.59
CA LYS A 106 5.50 5.86 1.82
C LYS A 106 6.13 6.49 3.05
N ALA A 107 7.03 5.79 3.72
CA ALA A 107 7.79 6.35 4.84
C ALA A 107 9.00 7.17 4.38
N ALA A 108 9.62 6.80 3.24
CA ALA A 108 10.78 7.48 2.66
C ALA A 108 10.74 7.48 1.12
N ALA A 109 11.81 7.98 0.49
CA ALA A 109 11.97 7.92 -0.96
C ALA A 109 12.05 6.46 -1.45
N SER A 110 11.52 6.20 -2.63
CA SER A 110 11.43 4.88 -3.25
C SER A 110 12.09 4.88 -4.61
N ALA A 111 12.84 3.81 -4.92
CA ALA A 111 13.42 3.55 -6.23
C ALA A 111 12.48 2.73 -7.13
N MET A 112 11.17 3.00 -7.09
CA MET A 112 10.22 2.36 -8.01
C MET A 112 10.65 2.58 -9.45
N GLN A 113 10.63 1.53 -10.26
CA GLN A 113 11.08 1.56 -11.65
C GLN A 113 10.28 2.59 -12.46
N GLU A 114 10.99 3.31 -13.34
CA GLU A 114 10.36 4.27 -14.26
C GLU A 114 9.26 3.60 -15.10
N GLY A 115 8.16 4.33 -15.30
CA GLY A 115 6.98 3.84 -16.01
C GLY A 115 5.94 3.17 -15.11
N TYR A 116 6.27 2.84 -13.87
CA TYR A 116 5.31 2.38 -12.87
C TYR A 116 4.87 3.53 -11.96
N PHE A 117 3.67 3.40 -11.41
CA PHE A 117 3.05 4.43 -10.60
C PHE A 117 2.74 3.89 -9.20
N PRO A 118 3.10 4.62 -8.13
CA PRO A 118 2.75 4.22 -6.76
C PRO A 118 1.24 4.23 -6.56
N SER A 119 0.74 3.31 -5.73
CA SER A 119 -0.67 3.26 -5.33
C SER A 119 -0.94 4.29 -4.23
N ASP A 120 -0.79 5.56 -4.56
CA ASP A 120 -0.99 6.72 -3.70
C ASP A 120 -2.20 7.57 -4.13
N LYS A 121 -2.50 8.63 -3.36
CA LYS A 121 -3.62 9.55 -3.66
C LYS A 121 -3.52 10.20 -5.04
N GLN A 122 -2.31 10.48 -5.54
CA GLN A 122 -2.11 11.14 -6.83
C GLN A 122 -2.46 10.21 -8.00
N ASN A 123 -2.34 8.92 -7.79
CA ASN A 123 -2.57 7.89 -8.80
C ASN A 123 -3.88 7.10 -8.58
N ILE A 124 -4.78 7.57 -7.72
CA ILE A 124 -6.05 6.87 -7.42
C ILE A 124 -6.86 6.57 -8.68
N GLY A 125 -6.85 7.46 -9.66
CA GLY A 125 -7.52 7.26 -10.95
C GLY A 125 -6.93 6.15 -11.83
N LYS A 126 -5.78 5.56 -11.43
CA LYS A 126 -5.18 4.39 -12.10
C LYS A 126 -5.55 3.07 -11.42
N LEU A 127 -6.13 3.13 -10.24
CA LEU A 127 -6.61 1.94 -9.53
C LEU A 127 -8.00 1.54 -10.01
N MET A 128 -8.25 0.24 -10.04
CA MET A 128 -9.57 -0.32 -10.34
C MET A 128 -10.56 -0.02 -9.23
N ASP A 129 -11.84 0.06 -9.60
CA ASP A 129 -12.93 0.08 -8.64
C ASP A 129 -12.82 -1.09 -7.66
N GLY A 130 -13.16 -0.83 -6.40
CA GLY A 130 -13.04 -1.80 -5.31
C GLY A 130 -11.66 -1.83 -4.64
N ILE A 131 -10.75 -0.90 -5.00
CA ILE A 131 -9.54 -0.60 -4.23
C ILE A 131 -9.72 0.77 -3.56
N SER A 132 -9.59 0.81 -2.24
CA SER A 132 -9.78 2.00 -1.43
C SER A 132 -8.49 2.43 -0.73
N MET A 133 -8.49 3.67 -0.23
CA MET A 133 -7.36 4.25 0.49
C MET A 133 -7.81 4.87 1.80
N PHE A 134 -6.95 4.90 2.80
CA PHE A 134 -7.17 5.74 3.96
C PHE A 134 -7.20 7.22 3.55
N CYS A 135 -8.14 7.97 4.13
CA CYS A 135 -8.23 9.41 3.97
C CYS A 135 -7.67 10.12 5.23
N ASP A 136 -6.38 10.42 5.20
CA ASP A 136 -5.70 11.14 6.28
C ASP A 136 -6.17 12.60 6.35
N ASP A 137 -6.55 13.23 5.24
CA ASP A 137 -7.09 14.59 5.23
C ASP A 137 -8.39 14.68 6.05
N THR A 138 -9.32 13.74 5.85
CA THR A 138 -10.54 13.64 6.65
C THR A 138 -10.22 13.34 8.11
N ARG A 139 -9.35 12.35 8.36
CA ARG A 139 -8.92 11.98 9.72
C ARG A 139 -8.35 13.19 10.46
N ASP A 140 -7.42 13.91 9.84
CA ASP A 140 -6.71 15.01 10.49
C ASP A 140 -7.61 16.25 10.62
N SER A 141 -8.53 16.46 9.70
CA SER A 141 -9.57 17.50 9.85
C SER A 141 -10.51 17.20 11.04
N ILE A 142 -10.85 15.94 11.30
CA ILE A 142 -11.72 15.55 12.41
C ILE A 142 -10.97 15.60 13.74
N LYS A 143 -9.84 14.88 13.88
CA LYS A 143 -9.16 14.68 15.16
C LYS A 143 -7.88 15.49 15.36
N GLY A 144 -7.31 16.04 14.29
CA GLY A 144 -5.99 16.69 14.29
C GLY A 144 -4.85 15.76 13.88
N SER A 145 -3.66 16.33 13.71
CA SER A 145 -2.46 15.63 13.30
C SER A 145 -2.15 14.44 14.23
N VAL A 146 -1.77 13.31 13.65
CA VAL A 146 -1.28 12.15 14.43
C VAL A 146 0.19 12.33 14.84
N PHE A 147 0.91 13.26 14.23
CA PHE A 147 2.33 13.50 14.47
C PHE A 147 2.59 14.70 15.37
N ILE A 148 1.65 15.65 15.46
CA ILE A 148 1.82 16.89 16.20
C ILE A 148 0.68 17.00 17.23
N ALA A 149 0.96 16.62 18.46
CA ALA A 149 -0.05 16.57 19.54
C ALA A 149 -0.75 17.93 19.82
N ALA A 150 -0.08 19.06 19.52
CA ALA A 150 -0.65 20.40 19.67
C ALA A 150 -1.62 20.79 18.54
N GLU A 151 -1.66 20.03 17.46
CA GLU A 151 -2.56 20.26 16.32
C GLU A 151 -3.84 19.46 16.47
N GLY A 152 -4.83 20.04 17.16
CA GLY A 152 -6.17 19.47 17.26
C GLY A 152 -6.96 19.60 15.96
N GLY A 153 -8.02 18.79 15.82
CA GLY A 153 -8.99 18.87 14.74
C GLY A 153 -10.34 19.45 15.17
N TYR A 154 -11.36 19.26 14.35
CA TYR A 154 -12.72 19.74 14.59
C TYR A 154 -13.25 19.34 15.99
N VAL A 155 -13.14 18.07 16.35
CA VAL A 155 -13.63 17.56 17.65
C VAL A 155 -12.83 18.08 18.85
N ASN A 156 -11.65 18.64 18.62
CA ASN A 156 -10.79 19.20 19.66
C ASN A 156 -10.82 20.75 19.69
N GLY A 157 -11.93 21.34 19.22
CA GLY A 157 -12.20 22.78 19.30
C GLY A 157 -11.71 23.61 18.10
N LYS A 158 -11.32 23.01 17.00
CA LYS A 158 -10.99 23.73 15.74
C LYS A 158 -12.16 23.68 14.74
N GLU A 159 -13.30 24.26 15.09
CA GLU A 159 -14.54 24.27 14.28
C GLU A 159 -14.33 24.77 12.83
N ARG A 160 -13.35 25.65 12.60
CA ARG A 160 -12.98 26.12 11.25
C ARG A 160 -12.58 25.01 10.28
N LEU A 161 -12.25 23.81 10.78
CA LEU A 161 -11.86 22.66 9.96
C LEU A 161 -13.07 21.88 9.41
N SER A 162 -14.30 22.30 9.69
CA SER A 162 -15.52 21.69 9.13
C SER A 162 -15.51 21.68 7.60
N ALA A 163 -14.99 22.74 6.97
CA ALA A 163 -14.86 22.78 5.50
C ALA A 163 -13.89 21.72 4.96
N GLY A 164 -12.82 21.40 5.68
CA GLY A 164 -11.88 20.34 5.32
C GLY A 164 -12.51 18.95 5.36
N ILE A 165 -13.42 18.71 6.29
CA ILE A 165 -14.17 17.44 6.36
C ILE A 165 -15.09 17.31 5.14
N LEU A 166 -15.82 18.37 4.78
CA LEU A 166 -16.73 18.37 3.64
C LEU A 166 -16.02 18.26 2.29
N SER A 167 -14.79 18.75 2.18
CA SER A 167 -14.03 18.69 0.92
C SER A 167 -13.29 17.36 0.73
N ALA A 168 -13.14 16.58 1.78
CA ALA A 168 -12.42 15.29 1.75
C ALA A 168 -13.37 14.07 1.63
N THR A 169 -14.69 14.33 1.67
CA THR A 169 -15.74 13.33 1.42
C THR A 169 -16.32 13.48 0.02
#